data_3b3e2f2a616ba8703014a3df5d142383
#
_entry.id   3b3e2f2a616ba8703014a3df5d142383
#
_cell.length_a   1.000
_cell.length_b   1.000
_cell.length_c   1.000
_cell.angle_alpha   90.00
_cell.angle_beta   90.00
_cell.angle_gamma   90.00
#
_symmetry.space_group_name_H-M   'P 1'
#
loop_
_entity.id
_entity.type
_entity.pdbx_description
1 polymer ?
#
loop_
_entity_poly.entity_id
_entity_poly.type
_entity_poly.pdbx_seq_one_letter_code
_entity_poly.pdbx_strand_id
1 'polypeptide(L)'
;MQFMASIRFNPADQAEIDRRVPEEQTRVRELQQQGVLKALYIPDGAGAPANLWVIFDGDSQAAVQQVLESLPLYPYMHVELTPLRRLEARA
;
A
#
# COMPACT_ATOMS: atom_id res chain seq x y z
N MET A 1 3.44 5.59 -14.51
CA MET A 1 1.98 5.37 -14.36
C MET A 1 1.68 5.12 -12.90
N GLN A 2 0.57 5.65 -12.41
CA GLN A 2 0.20 5.49 -11.01
C GLN A 2 -0.88 4.43 -10.82
N PHE A 3 -0.83 3.80 -9.66
CA PHE A 3 -1.79 2.77 -9.25
C PHE A 3 -2.20 3.02 -7.81
N MET A 4 -3.45 2.77 -7.50
CA MET A 4 -3.93 2.80 -6.12
C MET A 4 -4.15 1.38 -5.63
N ALA A 5 -3.51 1.03 -4.53
CA ALA A 5 -3.78 -0.20 -3.82
C ALA A 5 -4.73 0.09 -2.66
N SER A 6 -5.91 -0.52 -2.70
CA SER A 6 -6.83 -0.53 -1.57
C SER A 6 -6.56 -1.81 -0.80
N ILE A 7 -6.13 -1.67 0.45
CA ILE A 7 -5.63 -2.78 1.25
C ILE A 7 -6.50 -2.94 2.49
N ARG A 8 -6.91 -4.18 2.76
CA ARG A 8 -7.62 -4.53 4.00
C ARG A 8 -6.88 -5.64 4.71
N PHE A 9 -6.93 -5.58 6.05
CA PHE A 9 -6.42 -6.63 6.92
C PHE A 9 -7.56 -7.31 7.66
N ASN A 10 -7.41 -8.60 7.90
CA ASN A 10 -8.33 -9.34 8.76
C ASN A 10 -7.94 -9.09 10.23
N PRO A 11 -8.89 -8.67 11.10
CA PRO A 11 -8.60 -8.47 12.52
C PRO A 11 -8.04 -9.71 13.22
N ALA A 12 -8.33 -10.91 12.72
CA ALA A 12 -7.80 -12.15 13.27
C ALA A 12 -6.28 -12.26 13.14
N ASP A 13 -5.67 -11.52 12.20
CA ASP A 13 -4.23 -11.53 11.96
C ASP A 13 -3.47 -10.45 12.72
N GLN A 14 -4.13 -9.68 13.58
CA GLN A 14 -3.55 -8.49 14.19
C GLN A 14 -2.25 -8.78 14.96
N ALA A 15 -2.18 -9.88 15.69
CA ALA A 15 -0.99 -10.23 16.45
C ALA A 15 0.22 -10.50 15.53
N GLU A 16 0.01 -11.17 14.40
CA GLU A 16 1.06 -11.42 13.41
C GLU A 16 1.47 -10.13 12.70
N ILE A 17 0.50 -9.31 12.37
CA ILE A 17 0.74 -8.00 11.73
C ILE A 17 1.62 -7.14 12.64
N ASP A 18 1.27 -7.05 13.93
CA ASP A 18 1.99 -6.23 14.90
C ASP A 18 3.46 -6.64 15.01
N ARG A 19 3.73 -7.93 14.93
CA ARG A 19 5.10 -8.44 14.98
C ARG A 19 5.94 -8.05 13.77
N ARG A 20 5.30 -7.84 12.61
CA ARG A 20 5.97 -7.55 11.34
C ARG A 20 6.01 -6.06 11.00
N VAL A 21 5.34 -5.23 11.78
CA VAL A 21 5.29 -3.77 11.53
C VAL A 21 6.67 -3.13 11.42
N PRO A 22 7.66 -3.44 12.27
CA PRO A 22 8.98 -2.82 12.12
C PRO A 22 9.65 -3.12 10.77
N GLU A 23 9.54 -4.36 10.29
CA GLU A 23 10.08 -4.76 8.98
C GLU A 23 9.31 -4.07 7.85
N GLU A 24 8.00 -4.01 7.97
CA GLU A 24 7.13 -3.33 7.00
C GLU A 24 7.49 -1.86 6.90
N GLN A 25 7.68 -1.16 8.01
CA GLN A 25 8.05 0.25 8.02
C GLN A 25 9.39 0.49 7.32
N THR A 26 10.35 -0.40 7.52
CA THR A 26 11.65 -0.31 6.84
C THR A 26 11.46 -0.43 5.33
N ARG A 27 10.68 -1.40 4.87
CA ARG A 27 10.43 -1.61 3.45
C ARG A 27 9.65 -0.46 2.83
N VAL A 28 8.64 0.05 3.52
CA VAL A 28 7.86 1.22 3.08
C VAL A 28 8.79 2.43 2.89
N ARG A 29 9.69 2.67 3.83
CA ARG A 29 10.64 3.77 3.74
C ARG A 29 11.56 3.63 2.53
N GLU A 30 12.05 2.43 2.27
CA GLU A 30 12.86 2.17 1.07
C GLU A 30 12.09 2.49 -0.21
N LEU A 31 10.84 2.06 -0.31
CA LEU A 31 10.00 2.32 -1.47
C LEU A 31 9.68 3.80 -1.65
N GLN A 32 9.51 4.52 -0.55
CA GLN A 32 9.35 5.99 -0.59
C GLN A 32 10.62 6.67 -1.11
N GLN A 33 11.77 6.25 -0.64
CA GLN A 33 13.06 6.80 -1.09
C GLN A 33 13.31 6.53 -2.56
N GLN A 34 12.89 5.38 -3.06
CA GLN A 34 13.01 5.00 -4.47
C GLN A 34 11.97 5.68 -5.36
N GLY A 35 11.01 6.39 -4.80
CA GLY A 35 9.94 7.03 -5.55
C GLY A 35 8.89 6.05 -6.08
N VAL A 36 8.86 4.83 -5.59
CA VAL A 36 7.90 3.80 -5.97
C VAL A 36 6.59 3.96 -5.20
N LEU A 37 6.69 4.24 -3.89
CA LEU A 37 5.53 4.51 -3.04
C LEU A 37 5.40 6.03 -2.90
N LYS A 38 4.32 6.60 -3.45
CA LYS A 38 4.12 8.04 -3.52
C LYS A 38 3.33 8.61 -2.37
N ALA A 39 2.36 7.87 -1.88
CA ALA A 39 1.52 8.32 -0.78
C ALA A 39 0.91 7.12 -0.08
N LEU A 40 0.67 7.26 1.21
CA LEU A 40 0.01 6.25 2.01
C LEU A 40 -1.02 6.95 2.88
N TYR A 41 -2.25 6.48 2.82
CA TYR A 41 -3.37 7.04 3.56
C TYR A 41 -3.98 5.98 4.47
N ILE A 42 -4.31 6.38 5.67
CA ILE A 42 -5.07 5.58 6.63
C ILE A 42 -6.34 6.33 7.01
N PRO A 43 -7.38 5.64 7.49
CA PRO A 43 -8.57 6.34 7.99
C PRO A 43 -8.20 7.27 9.14
N ASP A 44 -8.84 8.44 9.17
CA ASP A 44 -8.68 9.36 10.30
C ASP A 44 -9.42 8.77 11.50
N GLY A 45 -8.72 8.68 12.63
CA GLY A 45 -9.29 8.11 13.83
C GLY A 45 -8.25 7.40 14.71
N ALA A 46 -8.68 6.90 15.85
CA ALA A 46 -7.83 6.18 16.79
C ALA A 46 -7.85 4.68 16.51
N GLY A 47 -6.74 4.02 16.87
CA GLY A 47 -6.59 2.58 16.77
C GLY A 47 -5.82 2.11 15.54
N ALA A 48 -5.58 0.80 15.47
CA ALA A 48 -4.90 0.19 14.34
C ALA A 48 -5.82 0.22 13.10
N PRO A 49 -5.33 0.71 11.94
CA PRO A 49 -6.17 0.77 10.75
C PRO A 49 -6.46 -0.63 10.20
N ALA A 50 -7.73 -0.91 9.92
CA ALA A 50 -8.14 -2.12 9.21
C ALA A 50 -8.01 -1.96 7.69
N ASN A 51 -8.01 -0.72 7.22
CA ASN A 51 -7.92 -0.37 5.80
C ASN A 51 -6.82 0.66 5.60
N LEU A 52 -6.16 0.59 4.45
CA LEU A 52 -5.26 1.66 4.03
C LEU A 52 -5.24 1.75 2.51
N TRP A 53 -4.79 2.90 2.01
CA TRP A 53 -4.70 3.18 0.58
C TRP A 53 -3.31 3.66 0.26
N VAL A 54 -2.71 3.06 -0.77
CA VAL A 54 -1.33 3.40 -1.15
C VAL A 54 -1.31 3.78 -2.62
N ILE A 55 -0.63 4.87 -2.93
CA ILE A 55 -0.36 5.26 -4.32
C ILE A 55 1.04 4.81 -4.68
N PHE A 56 1.13 3.95 -5.70
CA PHE A 56 2.38 3.48 -6.26
C PHE A 56 2.62 4.10 -7.64
N ASP A 57 3.89 4.25 -7.99
CA ASP A 57 4.31 4.56 -9.35
C ASP A 57 5.09 3.37 -9.91
N GLY A 58 4.75 2.97 -11.13
CA GLY A 58 5.40 1.84 -11.77
C GLY A 58 5.11 1.79 -13.26
N ASP A 59 5.88 1.00 -13.98
CA ASP A 59 5.77 0.88 -15.44
C ASP A 59 4.56 0.06 -15.87
N SER A 60 4.13 -0.87 -15.02
CA SER A 60 3.02 -1.76 -15.32
C SER A 60 2.36 -2.24 -14.03
N GLN A 61 1.14 -2.78 -14.17
CA GLN A 61 0.44 -3.39 -13.04
C GLN A 61 1.21 -4.59 -12.48
N ALA A 62 1.84 -5.37 -13.35
CA ALA A 62 2.65 -6.51 -12.93
C ALA A 62 3.85 -6.06 -12.09
N ALA A 63 4.51 -4.94 -12.46
CA ALA A 63 5.62 -4.39 -11.70
C ALA A 63 5.17 -3.95 -10.30
N VAL A 64 4.03 -3.27 -10.19
CA VAL A 64 3.47 -2.85 -8.90
C VAL A 64 3.04 -4.06 -8.06
N GLN A 65 2.48 -5.08 -8.69
CA GLN A 65 2.13 -6.33 -8.01
C GLN A 65 3.36 -6.98 -7.37
N GLN A 66 4.50 -7.00 -8.07
CA GLN A 66 5.75 -7.51 -7.52
C GLN A 66 6.23 -6.70 -6.32
N VAL A 67 6.07 -5.37 -6.36
CA VAL A 67 6.40 -4.50 -5.23
C VAL A 67 5.54 -4.83 -4.02
N LEU A 68 4.23 -5.00 -4.22
CA LEU A 68 3.30 -5.41 -3.16
C LEU A 68 3.74 -6.73 -2.53
N GLU A 69 4.09 -7.72 -3.36
CA GLU A 69 4.52 -9.05 -2.89
C GLU A 69 5.82 -8.99 -2.08
N SER A 70 6.62 -7.93 -2.23
CA SER A 70 7.84 -7.73 -1.46
C SER A 70 7.61 -7.16 -0.07
N LEU A 71 6.38 -6.76 0.25
CA LEU A 71 6.04 -6.21 1.56
C LEU A 71 5.91 -7.32 2.60
N PRO A 72 6.54 -7.18 3.79
CA PRO A 72 6.41 -8.19 4.85
C PRO A 72 4.98 -8.50 5.27
N LEU A 73 4.08 -7.53 5.18
CA LEU A 73 2.68 -7.73 5.53
C LEU A 73 1.83 -8.28 4.39
N TYR A 74 2.40 -8.47 3.20
CA TYR A 74 1.64 -8.93 2.04
C TYR A 74 0.79 -10.19 2.29
N PRO A 75 1.30 -11.23 3.00
CA PRO A 75 0.49 -12.44 3.26
C PRO A 75 -0.82 -12.17 4.02
N TYR A 76 -0.92 -11.03 4.70
CA TYR A 76 -2.09 -10.66 5.49
C TYR A 76 -2.97 -9.64 4.79
N MET A 77 -2.60 -9.21 3.59
CA MET A 77 -3.31 -8.19 2.84
C MET A 77 -4.37 -8.78 1.93
N HIS A 78 -5.53 -8.11 1.89
CA HIS A 78 -6.48 -8.24 0.79
C HIS A 78 -6.35 -6.98 -0.05
N VAL A 79 -5.80 -7.11 -1.27
CA VAL A 79 -5.43 -5.97 -2.10
C VAL A 79 -6.32 -5.89 -3.32
N GLU A 80 -6.83 -4.69 -3.58
CA GLU A 80 -7.46 -4.35 -4.85
C GLU A 80 -6.61 -3.25 -5.50
N LEU A 81 -6.04 -3.55 -6.66
CA LEU A 81 -5.13 -2.66 -7.36
C LEU A 81 -5.85 -2.02 -8.54
N THR A 82 -5.86 -0.68 -8.57
CA THR A 82 -6.56 0.10 -9.60
C THR A 82 -5.56 0.98 -10.34
N PRO A 83 -5.42 0.82 -11.67
CA PRO A 83 -4.65 1.77 -12.46
C PRO A 83 -5.31 3.14 -12.44
N LEU A 84 -4.49 4.18 -12.35
CA LEU A 84 -4.97 5.55 -12.27
C LEU A 84 -4.53 6.34 -13.51
N ARG A 85 -5.39 7.23 -13.95
CA ARG A 85 -5.03 8.26 -14.91
C ARG A 85 -5.43 9.61 -14.34
N ARG A 86 -4.64 10.62 -14.67
CA ARG A 86 -4.95 11.96 -14.25
C ARG A 86 -6.12 12.51 -15.06
N LEU A 87 -7.12 13.02 -14.37
CA LEU A 87 -8.22 13.74 -14.99
C LEU A 87 -8.03 15.23 -14.72
N GLU A 88 -7.95 16.02 -15.78
CA GLU A 88 -7.84 17.48 -15.65
C GLU A 88 -9.19 18.12 -15.93
N ALA A 89 -9.60 18.99 -15.02
CA ALA A 89 -10.81 19.78 -15.19
C ALA A 89 -10.58 20.81 -16.31
N ARG A 90 -11.59 20.98 -17.15
CA ARG A 90 -11.59 22.04 -18.16
C ARG A 90 -12.37 23.22 -17.64
N ALA A 91 -11.83 24.40 -17.92
CA ALA A 91 -12.51 25.64 -17.63
C ALA A 91 -13.74 25.82 -18.52
#